data_85fa3e87dad3c54f59f132a0140d9fa1
#
_entry.id   85fa3e87dad3c54f59f132a0140d9fa1
#
_cell.length_a   1.000
_cell.length_b   1.000
_cell.length_c   1.000
_cell.angle_alpha   90.00
_cell.angle_beta   90.00
_cell.angle_gamma   90.00
#
_symmetry.space_group_name_H-M   'P 1'
#
loop_
_entity.id
_entity.type
_entity.pdbx_description
1 polymer ?
#
loop_
_entity_poly.entity_id
_entity_poly.type
_entity_poly.pdbx_seq_one_letter_code
_entity_poly.pdbx_strand_id
1 'polypeptide(L)'
;MRIAKVICAAGRTGFYFDDQKAIKAGAQMDGALYVGEPKTPGFSRIRQAGEAISVMIVLEDGEIGYGDCAAVQYSGAGGRDPLFLADSFISLIEGEVARRLIGREARSFRELAAEIDHMHVDGKRLHTAIRYGVSQAILDVVAKAHGLNMCDVVAKEYDTTVQDVPLHIFSQSGDDRYLNTDKMIMKGSDVLPHGLFNSVAKLGSQGEKLLDYVKWLRQRVSEHAPYEGYKPILHIDVYGTIGQVFGNDNYEAMAAYLKTLVEAANPYHLRIEGPMDSDGREAQMRDLRGLREAVDRLAIPVELVADEWCNTLEDVMYFADNKAGHMIQVKTPDLGSIHNTIEAVLYCEKMGIGAYQGGTCNETDRSAQVCVHCAMATRADQILAKPGMGVDEGYMICHNEMSRILALRKAGIGVYTADGHSAG
;
A
#
# COMPACT_ATOMS: atom_id res chain seq x y z
N MET A 1 -8.55 30.22 -0.40
CA MET A 1 -9.05 30.08 -1.80
C MET A 1 -10.20 29.08 -1.81
N ARG A 2 -11.24 29.33 -2.63
CA ARG A 2 -12.41 28.44 -2.71
C ARG A 2 -12.34 27.51 -3.91
N ILE A 3 -12.95 26.35 -3.75
CA ILE A 3 -13.11 25.35 -4.81
C ILE A 3 -14.18 25.85 -5.78
N ALA A 4 -13.80 26.02 -7.05
CA ALA A 4 -14.68 26.52 -8.12
C ALA A 4 -15.32 25.40 -8.93
N LYS A 5 -14.58 24.30 -9.18
CA LYS A 5 -15.05 23.18 -10.01
C LYS A 5 -14.45 21.86 -9.54
N VAL A 6 -15.16 20.76 -9.84
CA VAL A 6 -14.63 19.39 -9.80
C VAL A 6 -14.88 18.79 -11.18
N ILE A 7 -13.83 18.26 -11.80
CA ILE A 7 -13.83 17.69 -13.15
C ILE A 7 -13.24 16.29 -13.06
N CYS A 8 -13.77 15.35 -13.83
CA CYS A 8 -13.29 13.98 -13.87
C CYS A 8 -12.85 13.58 -15.29
N ALA A 9 -11.86 12.70 -15.35
CA ALA A 9 -11.45 12.04 -16.58
C ALA A 9 -11.27 10.54 -16.34
N ALA A 10 -11.79 9.72 -17.27
CA ALA A 10 -11.53 8.29 -17.25
C ALA A 10 -10.04 8.02 -17.52
N GLY A 11 -9.46 7.12 -16.73
CA GLY A 11 -8.06 6.75 -16.79
C GLY A 11 -7.85 5.24 -16.72
N ARG A 12 -6.59 4.84 -16.63
CA ARG A 12 -6.18 3.44 -16.45
C ARG A 12 -5.25 3.33 -15.26
N THR A 13 -5.30 2.17 -14.59
CA THR A 13 -4.32 1.81 -13.56
C THR A 13 -3.13 1.09 -14.18
N GLY A 14 -2.07 0.91 -13.40
CA GLY A 14 -0.87 0.19 -13.85
C GLY A 14 -1.03 -1.33 -13.94
N PHE A 15 -2.24 -1.86 -13.69
CA PHE A 15 -2.47 -3.31 -13.70
C PHE A 15 -3.88 -3.68 -14.19
N TYR A 16 -4.47 -4.73 -13.61
CA TYR A 16 -5.74 -5.33 -14.03
C TYR A 16 -6.71 -5.43 -12.87
N PHE A 17 -8.01 -5.57 -13.18
CA PHE A 17 -8.99 -6.17 -12.28
C PHE A 17 -9.07 -7.66 -12.57
N ASP A 18 -9.00 -8.47 -11.50
CA ASP A 18 -9.08 -9.91 -11.56
C ASP A 18 -10.31 -10.42 -10.78
N ASP A 19 -11.13 -11.24 -11.43
CA ASP A 19 -12.22 -11.95 -10.77
C ASP A 19 -11.66 -13.08 -9.90
N GLN A 20 -11.37 -12.76 -8.63
CA GLN A 20 -10.81 -13.70 -7.67
C GLN A 20 -11.68 -14.96 -7.51
N LYS A 21 -13.02 -14.81 -7.60
CA LYS A 21 -13.95 -15.92 -7.47
C LYS A 21 -13.81 -16.93 -8.62
N ALA A 22 -13.60 -16.45 -9.83
CA ALA A 22 -13.34 -17.30 -10.99
C ALA A 22 -11.96 -17.96 -10.89
N ILE A 23 -10.93 -17.21 -10.48
CA ILE A 23 -9.57 -17.73 -10.31
C ILE A 23 -9.52 -18.83 -9.23
N LYS A 24 -10.10 -18.58 -8.05
CA LYS A 24 -10.21 -19.60 -6.98
C LYS A 24 -11.02 -20.83 -7.39
N ALA A 25 -11.93 -20.68 -8.35
CA ALA A 25 -12.68 -21.80 -8.91
C ALA A 25 -11.92 -22.60 -9.99
N GLY A 26 -10.64 -22.31 -10.22
CA GLY A 26 -9.76 -23.06 -11.10
C GLY A 26 -9.65 -22.55 -12.53
N ALA A 27 -9.94 -21.25 -12.77
CA ALA A 27 -9.70 -20.67 -14.09
C ALA A 27 -8.22 -20.83 -14.51
N GLN A 28 -8.00 -21.25 -15.74
CA GLN A 28 -6.65 -21.52 -16.26
C GLN A 28 -6.09 -20.26 -16.94
N MET A 29 -4.79 -20.02 -16.76
CA MET A 29 -4.08 -18.94 -17.45
C MET A 29 -3.75 -19.36 -18.90
N ASP A 30 -3.84 -18.40 -19.81
CA ASP A 30 -3.34 -18.43 -21.17
C ASP A 30 -2.52 -17.17 -21.41
N GLY A 31 -1.22 -17.26 -21.23
CA GLY A 31 -0.34 -16.10 -21.18
C GLY A 31 -0.70 -15.14 -20.02
N ALA A 32 -1.02 -13.89 -20.34
CA ALA A 32 -1.49 -12.91 -19.36
C ALA A 32 -3.02 -12.94 -19.15
N LEU A 33 -3.74 -13.77 -19.86
CA LEU A 33 -5.20 -13.87 -19.80
C LEU A 33 -5.65 -15.07 -18.99
N TYR A 34 -6.94 -15.10 -18.61
CA TYR A 34 -7.61 -16.28 -18.07
C TYR A 34 -8.67 -16.79 -19.04
N VAL A 35 -8.77 -18.11 -19.15
CA VAL A 35 -9.80 -18.80 -19.95
C VAL A 35 -11.02 -19.08 -19.10
N GLY A 36 -12.20 -18.80 -19.62
CA GLY A 36 -13.49 -19.05 -18.98
C GLY A 36 -14.33 -17.80 -18.78
N GLU A 37 -15.45 -17.97 -18.10
CA GLU A 37 -16.41 -16.91 -17.83
C GLU A 37 -16.21 -16.32 -16.44
N PRO A 38 -16.40 -15.00 -16.25
CA PRO A 38 -16.35 -14.37 -14.93
C PRO A 38 -17.48 -14.86 -14.03
N LYS A 39 -17.25 -14.82 -12.71
CA LYS A 39 -18.22 -15.22 -11.68
C LYS A 39 -18.67 -14.08 -10.78
N THR A 40 -17.92 -13.00 -10.74
CA THR A 40 -18.26 -11.82 -9.95
C THR A 40 -19.05 -10.82 -10.80
N PRO A 41 -20.20 -10.30 -10.31
CA PRO A 41 -20.99 -9.32 -11.06
C PRO A 41 -20.16 -8.08 -11.47
N GLY A 42 -20.39 -7.59 -12.68
CA GLY A 42 -19.71 -6.43 -13.25
C GLY A 42 -18.49 -6.77 -14.09
N PHE A 43 -17.84 -7.91 -13.88
CA PHE A 43 -16.75 -8.36 -14.72
C PHE A 43 -17.23 -8.79 -16.11
N SER A 44 -16.56 -8.31 -17.15
CA SER A 44 -16.76 -8.74 -18.54
C SER A 44 -15.85 -9.88 -18.94
N ARG A 45 -14.73 -10.05 -18.23
CA ARG A 45 -13.73 -11.12 -18.36
C ARG A 45 -13.13 -11.40 -16.99
N ILE A 46 -12.54 -12.59 -16.81
CA ILE A 46 -11.89 -12.97 -15.54
C ILE A 46 -10.75 -11.99 -15.20
N ARG A 47 -9.99 -11.56 -16.21
CA ARG A 47 -9.01 -10.46 -16.11
C ARG A 47 -9.35 -9.40 -17.13
N GLN A 48 -9.46 -8.15 -16.69
CA GLN A 48 -9.70 -7.00 -17.55
C GLN A 48 -8.82 -5.82 -17.12
N ALA A 49 -8.63 -4.85 -18.03
CA ALA A 49 -7.82 -3.68 -17.72
C ALA A 49 -8.34 -2.96 -16.46
N GLY A 50 -7.43 -2.58 -15.58
CA GLY A 50 -7.76 -1.73 -14.43
C GLY A 50 -8.14 -0.34 -14.90
N GLU A 51 -9.23 0.21 -14.33
CA GLU A 51 -9.72 1.56 -14.62
C GLU A 51 -9.51 2.47 -13.41
N ALA A 52 -9.28 3.74 -13.73
CA ALA A 52 -9.15 4.82 -12.75
C ALA A 52 -10.02 6.01 -13.16
N ILE A 53 -10.27 6.91 -12.23
CA ILE A 53 -10.84 8.23 -12.52
C ILE A 53 -9.89 9.28 -11.96
N SER A 54 -9.33 10.11 -12.83
CA SER A 54 -8.60 11.30 -12.41
C SER A 54 -9.61 12.38 -11.97
N VAL A 55 -9.47 12.81 -10.72
CA VAL A 55 -10.26 13.89 -10.14
C VAL A 55 -9.43 15.16 -10.12
N MET A 56 -9.96 16.22 -10.71
CA MET A 56 -9.35 17.55 -10.78
C MET A 56 -10.21 18.54 -9.99
N ILE A 57 -9.67 19.05 -8.89
CA ILE A 57 -10.31 20.09 -8.08
C ILE A 57 -9.69 21.44 -8.47
N VAL A 58 -10.50 22.33 -9.05
CA VAL A 58 -10.07 23.64 -9.55
C VAL A 58 -10.42 24.72 -8.54
N LEU A 59 -9.45 25.57 -8.17
CA LEU A 59 -9.65 26.75 -7.34
C LEU A 59 -10.10 27.98 -8.16
N GLU A 60 -10.59 29.01 -7.48
CA GLU A 60 -11.04 30.27 -8.12
C GLU A 60 -9.91 31.00 -8.86
N ASP A 61 -8.67 30.83 -8.48
CA ASP A 61 -7.48 31.40 -9.15
C ASP A 61 -6.96 30.57 -10.32
N GLY A 62 -7.55 29.38 -10.57
CA GLY A 62 -7.19 28.48 -11.64
C GLY A 62 -6.19 27.37 -11.26
N GLU A 63 -5.67 27.36 -10.03
CA GLU A 63 -4.85 26.23 -9.54
C GLU A 63 -5.68 24.94 -9.50
N ILE A 64 -5.04 23.82 -9.82
CA ILE A 64 -5.72 22.51 -9.94
C ILE A 64 -5.04 21.47 -9.06
N GLY A 65 -5.80 20.88 -8.14
CA GLY A 65 -5.38 19.70 -7.39
C GLY A 65 -5.81 18.40 -8.09
N TYR A 66 -4.93 17.42 -8.11
CA TYR A 66 -5.12 16.14 -8.79
C TYR A 66 -5.13 14.97 -7.82
N GLY A 67 -6.00 14.01 -8.07
CA GLY A 67 -6.01 12.72 -7.38
C GLY A 67 -6.68 11.65 -8.22
N ASP A 68 -6.31 10.40 -8.04
CA ASP A 68 -6.81 9.30 -8.85
C ASP A 68 -7.58 8.28 -8.00
N CYS A 69 -8.83 8.06 -8.39
CA CYS A 69 -9.63 6.96 -7.85
C CYS A 69 -9.12 5.66 -8.44
N ALA A 70 -8.56 4.82 -7.59
CA ALA A 70 -8.08 3.49 -7.93
C ALA A 70 -8.60 2.48 -6.91
N ALA A 71 -9.01 1.30 -7.37
CA ALA A 71 -9.44 0.19 -6.54
C ALA A 71 -8.43 -0.94 -6.58
N VAL A 72 -8.46 -1.82 -5.58
CA VAL A 72 -7.60 -3.01 -5.56
C VAL A 72 -7.90 -3.97 -6.71
N GLN A 73 -6.91 -4.77 -7.06
CA GLN A 73 -7.00 -5.77 -8.13
C GLN A 73 -8.21 -6.71 -7.98
N TYR A 74 -8.48 -7.19 -6.76
CA TYR A 74 -9.55 -8.15 -6.45
C TYR A 74 -10.83 -7.44 -5.99
N SER A 75 -11.32 -6.47 -6.77
CA SER A 75 -12.57 -5.76 -6.49
C SER A 75 -13.75 -6.72 -6.38
N GLY A 76 -14.68 -6.43 -5.47
CA GLY A 76 -15.86 -7.26 -5.23
C GLY A 76 -15.61 -8.57 -4.47
N ALA A 77 -14.39 -8.81 -3.98
CA ALA A 77 -14.01 -9.98 -3.20
C ALA A 77 -13.54 -9.59 -1.80
N GLY A 78 -13.69 -10.49 -0.82
CA GLY A 78 -13.18 -10.27 0.54
C GLY A 78 -13.82 -9.09 1.27
N GLY A 79 -15.10 -8.82 1.04
CA GLY A 79 -15.81 -7.68 1.65
C GLY A 79 -15.56 -6.31 1.00
N ARG A 80 -14.78 -6.26 -0.07
CA ARG A 80 -14.49 -5.04 -0.82
C ARG A 80 -15.67 -4.57 -1.66
N ASP A 81 -15.66 -3.28 -1.97
CA ASP A 81 -16.62 -2.66 -2.88
C ASP A 81 -16.64 -3.35 -4.26
N PRO A 82 -17.75 -3.22 -5.01
CA PRO A 82 -17.88 -3.78 -6.36
C PRO A 82 -16.78 -3.32 -7.31
N LEU A 83 -16.72 -3.95 -8.49
CA LEU A 83 -15.80 -3.56 -9.56
C LEU A 83 -15.92 -2.06 -9.88
N PHE A 84 -14.79 -1.36 -9.88
CA PHE A 84 -14.71 0.07 -10.12
C PHE A 84 -14.52 0.36 -11.62
N LEU A 85 -15.57 0.85 -12.28
CA LEU A 85 -15.54 1.24 -13.69
C LEU A 85 -15.78 2.74 -13.82
N ALA A 86 -14.96 3.43 -14.61
CA ALA A 86 -14.96 4.89 -14.71
C ALA A 86 -16.33 5.45 -15.12
N ASP A 87 -16.94 4.89 -16.15
CA ASP A 87 -18.24 5.33 -16.66
C ASP A 87 -19.37 5.21 -15.63
N SER A 88 -19.21 4.33 -14.64
CA SER A 88 -20.23 4.13 -13.60
C SER A 88 -20.19 5.19 -12.50
N PHE A 89 -19.06 5.90 -12.33
CA PHE A 89 -18.86 6.77 -11.18
C PHE A 89 -18.52 8.23 -11.49
N ILE A 90 -18.11 8.57 -12.73
CA ILE A 90 -17.81 9.97 -13.11
C ILE A 90 -18.99 10.90 -12.78
N SER A 91 -20.21 10.56 -13.23
CA SER A 91 -21.40 11.38 -13.00
C SER A 91 -21.72 11.56 -11.51
N LEU A 92 -21.44 10.56 -10.67
CA LEU A 92 -21.62 10.65 -9.22
C LEU A 92 -20.62 11.64 -8.60
N ILE A 93 -19.34 11.58 -9.04
CA ILE A 93 -18.33 12.50 -8.52
C ILE A 93 -18.62 13.94 -8.97
N GLU A 94 -18.88 14.17 -10.26
CA GLU A 94 -19.18 15.51 -10.80
C GLU A 94 -20.54 16.08 -10.32
N GLY A 95 -21.46 15.22 -9.89
CA GLY A 95 -22.73 15.58 -9.28
C GLY A 95 -22.64 15.74 -7.76
N GLU A 96 -22.71 14.62 -7.05
CA GLU A 96 -22.90 14.61 -5.59
C GLU A 96 -21.65 15.07 -4.83
N VAL A 97 -20.46 14.57 -5.20
CA VAL A 97 -19.21 14.95 -4.54
C VAL A 97 -18.88 16.41 -4.85
N ALA A 98 -19.03 16.82 -6.12
CA ALA A 98 -18.79 18.21 -6.52
C ALA A 98 -19.68 19.19 -5.76
N ARG A 99 -20.99 18.92 -5.60
CA ARG A 99 -21.90 19.76 -4.80
C ARG A 99 -21.46 19.93 -3.35
N ARG A 100 -20.79 18.94 -2.80
CA ARG A 100 -20.26 18.99 -1.43
C ARG A 100 -19.02 19.86 -1.30
N LEU A 101 -18.21 19.92 -2.35
CA LEU A 101 -16.91 20.62 -2.34
C LEU A 101 -16.96 22.04 -2.92
N ILE A 102 -17.75 22.28 -3.98
CA ILE A 102 -17.82 23.60 -4.64
C ILE A 102 -18.25 24.70 -3.64
N GLY A 103 -17.53 25.81 -3.66
CA GLY A 103 -17.71 26.94 -2.74
C GLY A 103 -17.04 26.78 -1.37
N ARG A 104 -16.53 25.58 -1.03
CA ARG A 104 -15.76 25.39 0.21
C ARG A 104 -14.35 25.99 0.07
N GLU A 105 -13.80 26.43 1.16
CA GLU A 105 -12.43 26.88 1.22
C GLU A 105 -11.45 25.67 1.29
N ALA A 106 -10.42 25.69 0.46
CA ALA A 106 -9.32 24.70 0.51
C ALA A 106 -8.41 25.05 1.70
N ARG A 107 -8.93 24.92 2.93
CA ARG A 107 -8.27 25.34 4.16
C ARG A 107 -7.65 24.19 4.93
N SER A 108 -8.36 23.08 5.08
CA SER A 108 -7.89 21.90 5.80
C SER A 108 -8.16 20.65 4.98
N PHE A 109 -7.09 19.92 4.73
CA PHE A 109 -7.17 18.60 4.09
C PHE A 109 -7.92 17.62 4.98
N ARG A 110 -7.53 17.52 6.25
CA ARG A 110 -8.07 16.54 7.20
C ARG A 110 -9.59 16.66 7.35
N GLU A 111 -10.10 17.89 7.51
CA GLU A 111 -11.53 18.14 7.65
C GLU A 111 -12.30 17.75 6.38
N LEU A 112 -11.86 18.22 5.20
CA LEU A 112 -12.53 17.94 3.93
C LEU A 112 -12.46 16.45 3.56
N ALA A 113 -11.31 15.81 3.78
CA ALA A 113 -11.13 14.40 3.49
C ALA A 113 -12.01 13.51 4.39
N ALA A 114 -12.10 13.81 5.68
CA ALA A 114 -12.98 13.11 6.61
C ALA A 114 -14.46 13.27 6.23
N GLU A 115 -14.87 14.47 5.80
CA GLU A 115 -16.24 14.71 5.34
C GLU A 115 -16.62 13.86 4.12
N ILE A 116 -15.71 13.75 3.13
CA ILE A 116 -15.91 12.90 1.96
C ILE A 116 -15.88 11.41 2.34
N ASP A 117 -15.03 11.01 3.26
CA ASP A 117 -14.94 9.62 3.70
C ASP A 117 -16.23 9.11 4.35
N HIS A 118 -16.95 9.98 5.05
CA HIS A 118 -18.23 9.65 5.69
C HIS A 118 -19.45 9.92 4.80
N MET A 119 -19.25 10.38 3.57
CA MET A 119 -20.36 10.73 2.67
C MET A 119 -21.13 9.48 2.21
N HIS A 120 -22.47 9.60 2.22
CA HIS A 120 -23.40 8.61 1.70
C HIS A 120 -24.23 9.22 0.58
N VAL A 121 -24.46 8.43 -0.46
CA VAL A 121 -25.36 8.75 -1.58
C VAL A 121 -26.37 7.61 -1.70
N ASP A 122 -27.65 7.92 -1.73
CA ASP A 122 -28.76 6.94 -1.75
C ASP A 122 -28.64 5.87 -0.64
N GLY A 123 -28.21 6.30 0.56
CA GLY A 123 -28.05 5.44 1.73
C GLY A 123 -26.83 4.52 1.70
N LYS A 124 -25.97 4.60 0.68
CA LYS A 124 -24.74 3.85 0.56
C LYS A 124 -23.52 4.76 0.76
N ARG A 125 -22.53 4.30 1.51
CA ARG A 125 -21.23 4.99 1.60
C ARG A 125 -20.58 5.06 0.23
N LEU A 126 -19.86 6.14 -0.06
CA LEU A 126 -19.09 6.25 -1.29
C LEU A 126 -18.11 5.07 -1.43
N HIS A 127 -17.94 4.60 -2.66
CA HIS A 127 -16.95 3.57 -3.00
C HIS A 127 -15.57 3.94 -2.46
N THR A 128 -14.81 2.97 -1.92
CA THR A 128 -13.46 3.19 -1.36
C THR A 128 -12.55 3.92 -2.34
N ALA A 129 -12.56 3.54 -3.62
CA ALA A 129 -11.77 4.18 -4.66
C ALA A 129 -12.11 5.68 -4.84
N ILE A 130 -13.38 6.07 -4.73
CA ILE A 130 -13.80 7.48 -4.82
C ILE A 130 -13.25 8.25 -3.62
N ARG A 131 -13.42 7.73 -2.42
CA ARG A 131 -12.90 8.33 -1.19
C ARG A 131 -11.39 8.49 -1.28
N TYR A 132 -10.69 7.48 -1.80
CA TYR A 132 -9.24 7.48 -2.01
C TYR A 132 -8.80 8.58 -2.98
N GLY A 133 -9.35 8.64 -4.20
CA GLY A 133 -8.92 9.60 -5.22
C GLY A 133 -9.34 11.03 -4.92
N VAL A 134 -10.56 11.24 -4.42
CA VAL A 134 -11.03 12.59 -4.06
C VAL A 134 -10.19 13.19 -2.94
N SER A 135 -9.84 12.39 -1.92
CA SER A 135 -9.00 12.89 -0.81
C SER A 135 -7.56 13.22 -1.25
N GLN A 136 -7.02 12.52 -2.23
CA GLN A 136 -5.73 12.88 -2.86
C GLN A 136 -5.81 14.26 -3.53
N ALA A 137 -6.87 14.50 -4.33
CA ALA A 137 -7.08 15.80 -4.98
C ALA A 137 -7.29 16.92 -3.95
N ILE A 138 -7.97 16.63 -2.83
CA ILE A 138 -8.12 17.59 -1.72
C ILE A 138 -6.75 17.91 -1.09
N LEU A 139 -5.90 16.92 -0.83
CA LEU A 139 -4.56 17.15 -0.29
C LEU A 139 -3.72 18.03 -1.21
N ASP A 140 -3.73 17.74 -2.51
CA ASP A 140 -2.97 18.52 -3.49
C ASP A 140 -3.48 19.94 -3.64
N VAL A 141 -4.81 20.16 -3.69
CA VAL A 141 -5.36 21.50 -3.81
C VAL A 141 -5.18 22.33 -2.55
N VAL A 142 -5.24 21.71 -1.36
CA VAL A 142 -4.92 22.40 -0.10
C VAL A 142 -3.45 22.79 -0.05
N ALA A 143 -2.55 21.90 -0.49
CA ALA A 143 -1.12 22.19 -0.56
C ALA A 143 -0.86 23.42 -1.46
N LYS A 144 -1.44 23.45 -2.66
CA LYS A 144 -1.33 24.59 -3.59
C LYS A 144 -1.93 25.87 -3.02
N ALA A 145 -3.12 25.79 -2.41
CA ALA A 145 -3.77 26.94 -1.78
C ALA A 145 -2.93 27.60 -0.68
N HIS A 146 -2.05 26.84 -0.05
CA HIS A 146 -1.16 27.30 1.01
C HIS A 146 0.30 27.49 0.59
N GLY A 147 0.65 27.20 -0.67
CA GLY A 147 2.03 27.24 -1.14
C GLY A 147 2.95 26.22 -0.46
N LEU A 148 2.40 25.08 -0.03
CA LEU A 148 3.11 24.02 0.68
C LEU A 148 3.27 22.77 -0.21
N ASN A 149 4.23 21.90 0.12
CA ASN A 149 4.22 20.54 -0.40
C ASN A 149 3.10 19.72 0.31
N MET A 150 2.58 18.68 -0.33
CA MET A 150 1.55 17.83 0.29
C MET A 150 2.02 17.21 1.61
N CYS A 151 3.27 16.77 1.71
CA CYS A 151 3.84 16.25 2.97
C CYS A 151 3.88 17.30 4.08
N ASP A 152 4.09 18.56 3.74
CA ASP A 152 4.10 19.67 4.70
C ASP A 152 2.69 20.05 5.17
N VAL A 153 1.66 19.86 4.34
CA VAL A 153 0.26 19.95 4.77
C VAL A 153 -0.05 18.86 5.79
N VAL A 154 0.35 17.60 5.49
CA VAL A 154 0.16 16.49 6.43
C VAL A 154 0.90 16.76 7.75
N ALA A 155 2.16 17.14 7.69
CA ALA A 155 2.93 17.44 8.89
C ALA A 155 2.27 18.52 9.75
N LYS A 156 1.77 19.60 9.14
CA LYS A 156 1.05 20.68 9.80
C LYS A 156 -0.25 20.24 10.46
N GLU A 157 -1.06 19.44 9.75
CA GLU A 157 -2.41 19.08 10.22
C GLU A 157 -2.44 17.93 11.21
N TYR A 158 -1.37 17.13 11.25
CA TYR A 158 -1.23 15.97 12.14
C TYR A 158 -0.15 16.13 13.21
N ASP A 159 0.45 17.33 13.31
CA ASP A 159 1.51 17.64 14.27
C ASP A 159 2.69 16.65 14.19
N THR A 160 3.15 16.41 12.95
CA THR A 160 4.28 15.52 12.65
C THR A 160 5.43 16.27 12.00
N THR A 161 6.47 15.55 11.62
CA THR A 161 7.61 16.10 10.90
C THR A 161 7.90 15.28 9.65
N VAL A 162 8.16 15.96 8.54
CA VAL A 162 8.57 15.31 7.30
C VAL A 162 10.01 14.81 7.42
N GLN A 163 10.27 13.58 6.98
CA GLN A 163 11.64 13.06 6.93
C GLN A 163 12.50 13.81 5.92
N ASP A 164 13.78 14.04 6.28
CA ASP A 164 14.79 14.71 5.43
C ASP A 164 15.70 13.71 4.73
N VAL A 165 15.45 12.41 4.89
CA VAL A 165 16.17 11.31 4.25
C VAL A 165 15.18 10.43 3.47
N PRO A 166 15.63 9.70 2.44
CA PRO A 166 14.77 8.79 1.72
C PRO A 166 14.14 7.74 2.63
N LEU A 167 12.87 7.41 2.39
CA LEU A 167 12.22 6.22 2.93
C LEU A 167 12.72 4.98 2.19
N HIS A 168 12.65 3.85 2.85
CA HIS A 168 12.88 2.56 2.21
C HIS A 168 11.79 2.26 1.19
N ILE A 169 12.19 1.92 -0.05
CA ILE A 169 11.27 1.49 -1.09
C ILE A 169 11.22 -0.04 -1.12
N PHE A 170 10.03 -0.59 -0.91
CA PHE A 170 9.75 -2.01 -1.00
C PHE A 170 9.30 -2.38 -2.40
N SER A 171 10.12 -3.15 -3.12
CA SER A 171 9.87 -3.54 -4.51
C SER A 171 9.20 -4.91 -4.62
N GLN A 172 8.27 -5.05 -5.56
CA GLN A 172 7.50 -6.27 -5.82
C GLN A 172 8.04 -7.04 -7.02
N SER A 173 8.23 -8.35 -6.88
CA SER A 173 8.72 -9.21 -7.96
C SER A 173 7.59 -9.77 -8.84
N GLY A 174 6.38 -9.82 -8.34
CA GLY A 174 5.36 -10.67 -8.94
C GLY A 174 5.82 -12.12 -9.04
N ASP A 175 5.30 -12.85 -10.01
CA ASP A 175 5.66 -14.25 -10.25
C ASP A 175 7.06 -14.44 -10.86
N ASP A 176 7.60 -13.42 -11.52
CA ASP A 176 8.97 -13.46 -12.08
C ASP A 176 10.02 -13.08 -11.03
N ARG A 177 10.00 -13.85 -9.93
CA ARG A 177 10.74 -13.52 -8.70
C ARG A 177 12.26 -13.57 -8.83
N TYR A 178 12.80 -14.24 -9.80
CA TYR A 178 14.26 -14.30 -10.04
C TYR A 178 14.73 -13.10 -10.87
N LEU A 179 14.18 -12.92 -12.06
CA LEU A 179 14.55 -11.83 -12.94
C LEU A 179 14.26 -10.45 -12.33
N ASN A 180 13.09 -10.28 -11.72
CA ASN A 180 12.75 -9.00 -11.11
C ASN A 180 13.59 -8.70 -9.85
N THR A 181 14.01 -9.72 -9.10
CA THR A 181 14.96 -9.53 -8.00
C THR A 181 16.31 -9.00 -8.50
N ASP A 182 16.82 -9.49 -9.63
CA ASP A 182 18.04 -8.95 -10.22
C ASP A 182 17.90 -7.47 -10.55
N LYS A 183 16.76 -7.06 -11.11
CA LYS A 183 16.47 -5.63 -11.38
C LYS A 183 16.44 -4.80 -10.10
N MET A 184 15.84 -5.33 -9.01
CA MET A 184 15.79 -4.66 -7.71
C MET A 184 17.20 -4.44 -7.13
N ILE A 185 18.05 -5.47 -7.18
CA ILE A 185 19.43 -5.38 -6.72
C ILE A 185 20.18 -4.34 -7.53
N MET A 186 20.12 -4.38 -8.87
CA MET A 186 20.77 -3.40 -9.72
C MET A 186 20.33 -1.95 -9.46
N LYS A 187 19.06 -1.74 -9.10
CA LYS A 187 18.52 -0.42 -8.74
C LYS A 187 18.77 -0.01 -7.30
N GLY A 188 19.34 -0.90 -6.48
CA GLY A 188 19.59 -0.61 -5.07
C GLY A 188 18.33 -0.49 -4.23
N SER A 189 17.30 -1.30 -4.50
CA SER A 189 16.06 -1.31 -3.70
C SER A 189 16.35 -1.63 -2.25
N ASP A 190 15.76 -0.86 -1.33
CA ASP A 190 16.04 -0.97 0.11
C ASP A 190 15.40 -2.21 0.72
N VAL A 191 14.22 -2.60 0.20
CA VAL A 191 13.44 -3.75 0.66
C VAL A 191 13.00 -4.58 -0.53
N LEU A 192 13.24 -5.88 -0.49
CA LEU A 192 12.99 -6.79 -1.61
C LEU A 192 12.81 -8.24 -1.12
N PRO A 193 12.23 -9.17 -1.89
CA PRO A 193 11.65 -8.99 -3.21
C PRO A 193 10.12 -9.04 -3.25
N HIS A 194 9.39 -9.16 -2.14
CA HIS A 194 7.99 -9.58 -2.03
C HIS A 194 7.81 -11.09 -2.33
N GLY A 195 8.22 -11.57 -3.50
CA GLY A 195 8.40 -13.00 -3.83
C GLY A 195 7.13 -13.76 -4.25
N LEU A 196 5.95 -13.33 -3.85
CA LEU A 196 4.63 -13.90 -4.21
C LEU A 196 4.53 -15.43 -3.98
N PHE A 197 4.70 -15.89 -2.73
CA PHE A 197 4.58 -17.31 -2.37
C PHE A 197 3.13 -17.68 -1.99
N ASN A 198 2.20 -17.47 -2.91
CA ASN A 198 0.75 -17.57 -2.71
C ASN A 198 0.15 -18.97 -2.91
N SER A 199 0.95 -20.02 -2.86
CA SER A 199 0.48 -21.40 -2.87
C SER A 199 1.50 -22.36 -2.25
N VAL A 200 1.03 -23.47 -1.67
CA VAL A 200 1.89 -24.52 -1.13
C VAL A 200 2.82 -25.09 -2.20
N ALA A 201 2.38 -25.14 -3.47
CA ALA A 201 3.22 -25.60 -4.58
C ALA A 201 4.45 -24.69 -4.79
N LYS A 202 4.34 -23.39 -4.52
CA LYS A 202 5.45 -22.42 -4.56
C LYS A 202 6.31 -22.48 -3.30
N LEU A 203 5.70 -22.68 -2.12
CA LEU A 203 6.39 -22.76 -0.83
C LEU A 203 7.21 -24.06 -0.71
N GLY A 204 6.67 -25.16 -1.19
CA GLY A 204 7.10 -26.53 -0.94
C GLY A 204 6.28 -27.19 0.18
N SER A 205 6.14 -28.53 0.13
CA SER A 205 5.32 -29.30 1.08
C SER A 205 5.86 -29.26 2.53
N GLN A 206 7.10 -28.84 2.71
CA GLN A 206 7.76 -28.61 4.00
C GLN A 206 8.44 -27.24 4.04
N GLY A 207 8.09 -26.32 3.14
CA GLY A 207 8.70 -25.01 3.02
C GLY A 207 10.07 -24.98 2.32
N GLU A 208 10.50 -26.11 1.76
CA GLU A 208 11.85 -26.30 1.19
C GLU A 208 12.14 -25.34 0.03
N LYS A 209 11.15 -25.03 -0.80
CA LYS A 209 11.34 -24.13 -1.96
C LYS A 209 11.52 -22.68 -1.55
N LEU A 210 10.80 -22.22 -0.50
CA LEU A 210 11.04 -20.89 0.07
C LEU A 210 12.41 -20.80 0.72
N LEU A 211 12.83 -21.84 1.47
CA LEU A 211 14.15 -21.88 2.09
C LEU A 211 15.27 -21.80 1.03
N ASP A 212 15.13 -22.53 -0.08
CA ASP A 212 16.10 -22.48 -1.18
C ASP A 212 16.09 -21.13 -1.89
N TYR A 213 14.94 -20.51 -2.05
CA TYR A 213 14.83 -19.14 -2.58
C TYR A 213 15.52 -18.11 -1.67
N VAL A 214 15.36 -18.20 -0.35
CA VAL A 214 16.04 -17.31 0.61
C VAL A 214 17.56 -17.47 0.55
N LYS A 215 18.07 -18.70 0.43
CA LYS A 215 19.51 -18.96 0.24
C LYS A 215 20.02 -18.34 -1.07
N TRP A 216 19.29 -18.55 -2.17
CA TRP A 216 19.59 -17.95 -3.46
C TRP A 216 19.60 -16.42 -3.37
N LEU A 217 18.58 -15.84 -2.76
CA LEU A 217 18.41 -14.39 -2.59
C LEU A 217 19.59 -13.78 -1.83
N ARG A 218 19.96 -14.38 -0.68
CA ARG A 218 21.15 -13.97 0.08
C ARG A 218 22.41 -13.97 -0.76
N GLN A 219 22.66 -15.05 -1.50
CA GLN A 219 23.83 -15.19 -2.38
C GLN A 219 23.79 -14.12 -3.48
N ARG A 220 22.63 -13.95 -4.13
CA ARG A 220 22.46 -13.03 -5.24
C ARG A 220 22.70 -11.57 -4.84
N VAL A 221 22.16 -11.15 -3.68
CA VAL A 221 22.41 -9.81 -3.13
C VAL A 221 23.90 -9.62 -2.82
N SER A 222 24.57 -10.61 -2.23
CA SER A 222 26.00 -10.53 -1.91
C SER A 222 26.89 -10.44 -3.15
N GLU A 223 26.58 -11.18 -4.20
CA GLU A 223 27.38 -11.24 -5.42
C GLU A 223 27.18 -10.01 -6.34
N HIS A 224 26.01 -9.36 -6.27
CA HIS A 224 25.62 -8.30 -7.20
C HIS A 224 25.26 -6.99 -6.50
N ALA A 225 25.75 -6.76 -5.29
CA ALA A 225 25.56 -5.51 -4.57
C ALA A 225 25.92 -4.30 -5.45
N PRO A 226 25.01 -3.31 -5.64
CA PRO A 226 25.28 -2.18 -6.56
C PRO A 226 26.31 -1.19 -6.01
N TYR A 227 26.58 -1.22 -4.72
CA TYR A 227 27.56 -0.39 -4.02
C TYR A 227 28.04 -1.07 -2.73
N GLU A 228 29.20 -0.65 -2.24
CA GLU A 228 29.76 -1.14 -0.98
C GLU A 228 28.82 -0.85 0.20
N GLY A 229 28.58 -1.86 1.04
CA GLY A 229 27.67 -1.74 2.20
C GLY A 229 26.19 -1.90 1.89
N TYR A 230 25.81 -2.24 0.65
CA TYR A 230 24.41 -2.53 0.31
C TYR A 230 23.88 -3.69 1.17
N LYS A 231 22.88 -3.39 1.97
CA LYS A 231 22.30 -4.33 2.93
C LYS A 231 20.77 -4.21 2.96
N PRO A 232 20.08 -4.70 1.92
CA PRO A 232 18.63 -4.60 1.85
C PRO A 232 17.94 -5.45 2.93
N ILE A 233 16.72 -5.10 3.26
CA ILE A 233 15.82 -5.92 4.06
C ILE A 233 15.17 -6.96 3.13
N LEU A 234 15.20 -8.23 3.53
CA LEU A 234 14.49 -9.28 2.82
C LEU A 234 13.06 -9.37 3.34
N HIS A 235 12.08 -8.97 2.53
CA HIS A 235 10.68 -8.97 2.88
C HIS A 235 9.91 -9.85 1.90
N ILE A 236 9.30 -10.93 2.41
CA ILE A 236 8.66 -11.97 1.60
C ILE A 236 7.22 -12.14 2.06
N ASP A 237 6.28 -12.03 1.12
CA ASP A 237 4.86 -12.29 1.35
C ASP A 237 4.52 -13.74 0.99
N VAL A 238 3.96 -14.44 1.96
CA VAL A 238 3.69 -15.88 1.84
C VAL A 238 2.20 -16.23 1.84
N TYR A 239 1.28 -15.25 1.88
CA TYR A 239 -0.15 -15.45 1.66
C TYR A 239 -0.76 -16.61 2.48
N GLY A 240 -0.37 -16.75 3.73
CA GLY A 240 -0.87 -17.80 4.63
C GLY A 240 -0.27 -19.19 4.41
N THR A 241 0.61 -19.38 3.44
CA THR A 241 1.08 -20.73 3.06
C THR A 241 1.94 -21.41 4.12
N ILE A 242 2.65 -20.67 4.98
CA ILE A 242 3.37 -21.27 6.12
C ILE A 242 2.38 -21.91 7.08
N GLY A 243 1.30 -21.19 7.44
CA GLY A 243 0.25 -21.76 8.29
C GLY A 243 -0.48 -22.95 7.66
N GLN A 244 -0.65 -22.95 6.33
CA GLN A 244 -1.22 -24.11 5.61
C GLN A 244 -0.34 -25.36 5.71
N VAL A 245 0.98 -25.20 5.74
CA VAL A 245 1.94 -26.33 5.83
C VAL A 245 2.13 -26.80 7.27
N PHE A 246 2.25 -25.88 8.23
CA PHE A 246 2.63 -26.20 9.61
C PHE A 246 1.45 -26.16 10.59
N GLY A 247 0.28 -25.66 10.19
CA GLY A 247 -0.90 -25.41 11.03
C GLY A 247 -0.93 -23.97 11.54
N ASN A 248 -2.08 -23.27 11.33
CA ASN A 248 -2.23 -21.86 11.70
C ASN A 248 -2.07 -21.60 13.20
N ASP A 249 -2.41 -22.58 14.04
CA ASP A 249 -2.32 -22.55 15.51
C ASP A 249 -1.06 -23.26 16.06
N ASN A 250 -0.23 -23.83 15.20
CA ASN A 250 1.02 -24.52 15.61
C ASN A 250 2.21 -23.54 15.58
N TYR A 251 2.19 -22.59 16.50
CA TYR A 251 3.18 -21.51 16.55
C TYR A 251 4.61 -22.00 16.74
N GLU A 252 4.82 -23.11 17.48
CA GLU A 252 6.16 -23.69 17.69
C GLU A 252 6.75 -24.25 16.39
N ALA A 253 5.97 -24.98 15.59
CA ALA A 253 6.43 -25.51 14.32
C ALA A 253 6.71 -24.37 13.31
N MET A 254 5.83 -23.36 13.24
CA MET A 254 6.07 -22.18 12.40
C MET A 254 7.32 -21.42 12.87
N ALA A 255 7.50 -21.18 14.17
CA ALA A 255 8.68 -20.49 14.71
C ALA A 255 9.97 -21.28 14.42
N ALA A 256 9.96 -22.60 14.55
CA ALA A 256 11.10 -23.44 14.19
C ALA A 256 11.46 -23.32 12.71
N TYR A 257 10.47 -23.30 11.83
CA TYR A 257 10.69 -23.09 10.39
C TYR A 257 11.20 -21.65 10.11
N LEU A 258 10.61 -20.62 10.71
CA LEU A 258 11.05 -19.23 10.58
C LEU A 258 12.52 -19.06 11.01
N LYS A 259 12.95 -19.76 12.05
CA LYS A 259 14.37 -19.78 12.47
C LYS A 259 15.28 -20.26 11.34
N THR A 260 14.89 -21.30 10.60
CA THR A 260 15.69 -21.79 9.46
C THR A 260 15.78 -20.76 8.33
N LEU A 261 14.70 -20.00 8.10
CA LEU A 261 14.70 -18.90 7.12
C LEU A 261 15.62 -17.76 7.55
N VAL A 262 15.61 -17.38 8.84
CA VAL A 262 16.51 -16.36 9.39
C VAL A 262 17.96 -16.76 9.24
N GLU A 263 18.31 -18.01 9.58
CA GLU A 263 19.65 -18.54 9.41
C GLU A 263 20.09 -18.50 7.93
N ALA A 264 19.18 -18.83 7.01
CA ALA A 264 19.44 -18.77 5.58
C ALA A 264 19.58 -17.34 5.05
N ALA A 265 18.85 -16.39 5.60
CA ALA A 265 18.89 -14.97 5.21
C ALA A 265 20.12 -14.22 5.73
N ASN A 266 20.76 -14.69 6.81
CA ASN A 266 21.87 -13.98 7.45
C ASN A 266 23.00 -13.66 6.44
N PRO A 267 23.49 -12.39 6.37
CA PRO A 267 23.40 -11.33 7.39
C PRO A 267 22.26 -10.31 7.18
N TYR A 268 21.30 -10.59 6.30
CA TYR A 268 20.20 -9.67 5.97
C TYR A 268 19.04 -9.84 6.96
N HIS A 269 18.39 -8.75 7.31
CA HIS A 269 17.17 -8.77 8.12
C HIS A 269 16.01 -9.39 7.33
N LEU A 270 15.19 -10.21 7.99
CA LEU A 270 14.08 -10.93 7.36
C LEU A 270 12.73 -10.45 7.90
N ARG A 271 11.82 -10.11 6.98
CA ARG A 271 10.40 -9.89 7.21
C ARG A 271 9.58 -10.95 6.51
N ILE A 272 8.59 -11.50 7.19
CA ILE A 272 7.62 -12.45 6.61
C ILE A 272 6.22 -11.85 6.76
N GLU A 273 5.61 -11.55 5.63
CA GLU A 273 4.27 -11.02 5.52
C GLU A 273 3.27 -12.16 5.33
N GLY A 274 2.12 -12.06 6.02
CA GLY A 274 1.04 -13.02 5.91
C GLY A 274 1.44 -14.47 6.23
N PRO A 275 2.11 -14.78 7.36
CA PRO A 275 2.59 -16.15 7.63
C PRO A 275 1.47 -17.17 7.75
N MET A 276 0.26 -16.76 8.15
CA MET A 276 -0.95 -17.57 8.20
C MET A 276 -2.14 -16.79 7.65
N ASP A 277 -3.19 -17.51 7.25
CA ASP A 277 -4.52 -16.98 6.94
C ASP A 277 -5.54 -17.81 7.73
N SER A 278 -6.04 -17.23 8.80
CA SER A 278 -7.04 -17.83 9.69
C SER A 278 -8.44 -17.37 9.28
N ASP A 279 -9.45 -18.20 9.54
CA ASP A 279 -10.83 -17.92 9.16
C ASP A 279 -11.43 -16.79 10.00
N GLY A 280 -11.20 -15.54 9.60
CA GLY A 280 -11.81 -14.36 10.21
C GLY A 280 -10.85 -13.47 10.97
N ARG A 281 -11.30 -12.24 11.20
CA ARG A 281 -10.53 -11.13 11.78
C ARG A 281 -9.97 -11.44 13.17
N GLU A 282 -10.82 -11.99 14.07
CA GLU A 282 -10.43 -12.31 15.44
C GLU A 282 -9.47 -13.50 15.49
N ALA A 283 -9.69 -14.51 14.63
CA ALA A 283 -8.81 -15.67 14.52
C ALA A 283 -7.43 -15.24 14.00
N GLN A 284 -7.40 -14.46 12.93
CA GLN A 284 -6.16 -13.95 12.36
C GLN A 284 -5.35 -13.13 13.37
N MET A 285 -6.01 -12.20 14.07
CA MET A 285 -5.36 -11.39 15.11
C MET A 285 -4.77 -12.26 16.22
N ARG A 286 -5.56 -13.21 16.75
CA ARG A 286 -5.13 -14.12 17.83
C ARG A 286 -3.92 -14.96 17.39
N ASP A 287 -3.99 -15.56 16.21
CA ASP A 287 -2.98 -16.50 15.73
C ASP A 287 -1.68 -15.78 15.36
N LEU A 288 -1.78 -14.62 14.72
CA LEU A 288 -0.59 -13.80 14.40
C LEU A 288 0.09 -13.27 15.67
N ARG A 289 -0.70 -12.86 16.68
CA ARG A 289 -0.17 -12.50 18.00
C ARG A 289 0.53 -13.69 18.66
N GLY A 290 -0.09 -14.88 18.64
CA GLY A 290 0.51 -16.09 19.20
C GLY A 290 1.84 -16.46 18.54
N LEU A 291 1.93 -16.35 17.22
CA LEU A 291 3.20 -16.57 16.51
C LEU A 291 4.24 -15.50 16.85
N ARG A 292 3.84 -14.23 16.97
CA ARG A 292 4.76 -13.17 17.42
C ARG A 292 5.31 -13.47 18.81
N GLU A 293 4.45 -13.81 19.78
CA GLU A 293 4.87 -14.15 21.12
C GLU A 293 5.84 -15.37 21.15
N ALA A 294 5.66 -16.33 20.23
CA ALA A 294 6.53 -17.49 20.11
C ALA A 294 7.93 -17.10 19.57
N VAL A 295 8.00 -16.31 18.48
CA VAL A 295 9.31 -15.90 17.91
C VAL A 295 10.06 -14.96 18.85
N ASP A 296 9.36 -14.05 19.56
CA ASP A 296 9.96 -13.15 20.54
C ASP A 296 10.53 -13.93 21.73
N ARG A 297 9.77 -14.88 22.29
CA ARG A 297 10.21 -15.75 23.38
C ARG A 297 11.42 -16.60 23.03
N LEU A 298 11.49 -17.05 21.77
CA LEU A 298 12.61 -17.86 21.25
C LEU A 298 13.78 -16.99 20.74
N ALA A 299 13.68 -15.67 20.84
CA ALA A 299 14.66 -14.70 20.34
C ALA A 299 15.03 -14.93 18.87
N ILE A 300 14.04 -15.25 18.02
CA ILE A 300 14.22 -15.40 16.57
C ILE A 300 14.08 -14.01 15.94
N PRO A 301 15.13 -13.46 15.31
CA PRO A 301 15.14 -12.11 14.78
C PRO A 301 14.43 -12.02 13.42
N VAL A 302 13.13 -12.32 13.40
CA VAL A 302 12.23 -12.15 12.24
C VAL A 302 11.15 -11.16 12.59
N GLU A 303 10.82 -10.26 11.66
CA GLU A 303 9.62 -9.41 11.78
C GLU A 303 8.45 -10.06 11.03
N LEU A 304 7.33 -10.22 11.73
CA LEU A 304 6.08 -10.72 11.16
C LEU A 304 5.22 -9.52 10.76
N VAL A 305 4.72 -9.53 9.53
CA VAL A 305 3.92 -8.43 8.97
C VAL A 305 2.47 -8.88 8.80
N ALA A 306 1.54 -8.13 9.39
CA ALA A 306 0.11 -8.33 9.21
C ALA A 306 -0.33 -7.72 7.88
N ASP A 307 -1.08 -8.45 7.06
CA ASP A 307 -1.71 -7.98 5.82
C ASP A 307 -3.21 -8.28 5.81
N GLU A 308 -3.59 -9.54 5.74
CA GLU A 308 -5.01 -9.93 5.65
C GLU A 308 -5.78 -9.52 6.90
N TRP A 309 -7.06 -9.15 6.72
CA TRP A 309 -7.97 -8.64 7.74
C TRP A 309 -7.61 -7.25 8.32
N CYS A 310 -6.61 -6.55 7.75
CA CYS A 310 -6.26 -5.16 8.07
C CYS A 310 -6.76 -4.20 6.96
N ASN A 311 -8.06 -4.27 6.62
CA ASN A 311 -8.62 -3.58 5.46
C ASN A 311 -9.24 -2.21 5.78
N THR A 312 -9.40 -1.86 7.05
CA THR A 312 -9.93 -0.58 7.53
C THR A 312 -9.02 0.04 8.59
N LEU A 313 -9.20 1.33 8.87
CA LEU A 313 -8.49 2.00 9.96
C LEU A 313 -8.74 1.29 11.30
N GLU A 314 -10.00 0.90 11.56
CA GLU A 314 -10.39 0.19 12.77
C GLU A 314 -9.72 -1.19 12.89
N ASP A 315 -9.51 -1.88 11.77
CA ASP A 315 -8.79 -3.15 11.76
C ASP A 315 -7.32 -2.96 12.09
N VAL A 316 -6.67 -1.97 11.47
CA VAL A 316 -5.27 -1.62 11.77
C VAL A 316 -5.11 -1.30 13.25
N MET A 317 -5.99 -0.47 13.81
CA MET A 317 -5.99 -0.14 15.24
C MET A 317 -6.16 -1.39 16.11
N TYR A 318 -7.10 -2.27 15.75
CA TYR A 318 -7.37 -3.52 16.48
C TYR A 318 -6.15 -4.46 16.49
N PHE A 319 -5.47 -4.62 15.35
CA PHE A 319 -4.26 -5.43 15.27
C PHE A 319 -3.09 -4.80 16.05
N ALA A 320 -2.93 -3.49 15.96
CA ALA A 320 -1.89 -2.76 16.68
C ALA A 320 -2.09 -2.83 18.21
N ASP A 321 -3.32 -2.64 18.70
CA ASP A 321 -3.67 -2.75 20.14
C ASP A 321 -3.34 -4.13 20.70
N ASN A 322 -3.56 -5.16 19.91
CA ASN A 322 -3.30 -6.55 20.30
C ASN A 322 -1.86 -7.01 19.98
N LYS A 323 -1.02 -6.13 19.40
CA LYS A 323 0.35 -6.47 18.97
C LYS A 323 0.39 -7.70 18.07
N ALA A 324 -0.58 -7.81 17.16
CA ALA A 324 -0.65 -8.88 16.18
C ALA A 324 0.30 -8.59 15.00
N GLY A 325 1.49 -9.17 15.06
CA GLY A 325 2.62 -8.86 14.17
C GLY A 325 3.53 -7.76 14.70
N HIS A 326 4.73 -7.64 14.13
CA HIS A 326 5.71 -6.60 14.44
C HIS A 326 5.48 -5.35 13.60
N MET A 327 4.87 -5.52 12.43
CA MET A 327 4.56 -4.48 11.46
C MET A 327 3.18 -4.75 10.85
N ILE A 328 2.51 -3.71 10.35
CA ILE A 328 1.23 -3.81 9.64
C ILE A 328 1.39 -3.21 8.24
N GLN A 329 0.87 -3.91 7.23
CA GLN A 329 0.65 -3.36 5.91
C GLN A 329 -0.57 -2.44 5.94
N VAL A 330 -0.37 -1.16 5.67
CA VAL A 330 -1.44 -0.18 5.51
C VAL A 330 -1.82 -0.11 4.03
N LYS A 331 -2.86 -0.85 3.64
CA LYS A 331 -3.28 -1.02 2.25
C LYS A 331 -4.09 0.18 1.77
N THR A 332 -3.44 1.11 1.09
CA THR A 332 -3.94 2.46 0.82
C THR A 332 -5.33 2.53 0.17
N PRO A 333 -5.67 1.80 -0.91
CA PRO A 333 -7.01 1.92 -1.51
C PRO A 333 -8.11 1.29 -0.64
N ASP A 334 -7.82 0.23 0.13
CA ASP A 334 -8.82 -0.45 0.97
C ASP A 334 -9.29 0.44 2.13
N LEU A 335 -8.40 1.28 2.69
CA LEU A 335 -8.76 2.21 3.76
C LEU A 335 -9.66 3.38 3.28
N GLY A 336 -9.87 3.53 1.98
CA GLY A 336 -10.63 4.63 1.39
C GLY A 336 -9.87 5.94 1.44
N SER A 337 -10.39 6.98 2.09
CA SER A 337 -9.72 8.28 2.13
C SER A 337 -8.29 8.21 2.66
N ILE A 338 -7.36 8.96 2.01
CA ILE A 338 -5.93 8.95 2.35
C ILE A 338 -5.65 9.41 3.79
N HIS A 339 -6.55 10.16 4.42
CA HIS A 339 -6.40 10.55 5.81
C HIS A 339 -6.45 9.33 6.75
N ASN A 340 -7.23 8.29 6.42
CA ASN A 340 -7.23 7.03 7.17
C ASN A 340 -5.88 6.32 7.10
N THR A 341 -5.21 6.38 5.94
CA THR A 341 -3.84 5.86 5.78
C THR A 341 -2.85 6.60 6.69
N ILE A 342 -2.94 7.92 6.74
CA ILE A 342 -2.11 8.75 7.62
C ILE A 342 -2.36 8.39 9.09
N GLU A 343 -3.61 8.34 9.50
CA GLU A 343 -3.99 8.01 10.88
C GLU A 343 -3.59 6.57 11.26
N ALA A 344 -3.67 5.62 10.33
CA ALA A 344 -3.24 4.24 10.56
C ALA A 344 -1.73 4.14 10.85
N VAL A 345 -0.89 4.80 10.04
CA VAL A 345 0.57 4.79 10.25
C VAL A 345 0.94 5.45 11.58
N LEU A 346 0.36 6.62 11.87
CA LEU A 346 0.61 7.34 13.14
C LEU A 346 0.12 6.56 14.36
N TYR A 347 -0.99 5.82 14.21
CA TYR A 347 -1.48 4.96 15.29
C TYR A 347 -0.54 3.79 15.56
N CYS A 348 -0.03 3.13 14.51
CA CYS A 348 0.96 2.07 14.66
C CYS A 348 2.23 2.58 15.37
N GLU A 349 2.77 3.73 14.97
CA GLU A 349 3.92 4.37 15.62
C GLU A 349 3.65 4.61 17.12
N LYS A 350 2.49 5.16 17.45
CA LYS A 350 2.06 5.38 18.85
C LYS A 350 2.01 4.08 19.67
N MET A 351 1.61 2.98 19.05
CA MET A 351 1.51 1.67 19.70
C MET A 351 2.84 0.89 19.71
N GLY A 352 3.91 1.44 19.12
CA GLY A 352 5.20 0.78 18.98
C GLY A 352 5.16 -0.43 18.05
N ILE A 353 4.33 -0.36 17.02
CA ILE A 353 4.20 -1.33 15.93
C ILE A 353 4.73 -0.68 14.65
N GLY A 354 5.54 -1.37 13.88
CA GLY A 354 5.97 -0.92 12.57
C GLY A 354 4.78 -0.78 11.62
N ALA A 355 4.88 0.14 10.69
CA ALA A 355 3.88 0.29 9.64
C ALA A 355 4.54 0.58 8.30
N TYR A 356 4.14 -0.12 7.26
CA TYR A 356 4.50 0.32 5.94
C TYR A 356 3.29 0.75 5.12
N GLN A 357 3.48 1.82 4.37
CA GLN A 357 2.46 2.28 3.46
C GLN A 357 2.46 1.38 2.23
N GLY A 358 1.58 0.40 2.26
CA GLY A 358 1.40 -0.59 1.23
C GLY A 358 0.60 -0.05 0.05
N GLY A 359 -0.23 -0.89 -0.53
CA GLY A 359 -1.06 -0.56 -1.66
C GLY A 359 -1.36 -1.77 -2.52
N THR A 360 -1.57 -1.52 -3.79
CA THR A 360 -1.82 -2.56 -4.78
C THR A 360 -1.08 -2.25 -6.08
N CYS A 361 -0.80 -3.30 -6.86
CA CYS A 361 -0.32 -3.12 -8.24
C CYS A 361 -1.30 -2.31 -9.12
N ASN A 362 -2.58 -2.34 -8.77
CA ASN A 362 -3.66 -1.67 -9.50
C ASN A 362 -3.87 -0.21 -9.06
N GLU A 363 -2.80 0.56 -8.99
CA GLU A 363 -2.80 2.00 -8.70
C GLU A 363 -2.34 2.82 -9.90
N THR A 364 -2.15 4.13 -9.74
CA THR A 364 -1.69 5.06 -10.77
C THR A 364 -0.39 5.73 -10.35
N ASP A 365 0.27 6.41 -11.29
CA ASP A 365 1.43 7.26 -10.99
C ASP A 365 1.08 8.37 -10.00
N ARG A 366 -0.11 8.98 -10.15
CA ARG A 366 -0.55 10.07 -9.26
C ARG A 366 -0.82 9.57 -7.85
N SER A 367 -1.54 8.46 -7.68
CA SER A 367 -1.79 7.90 -6.35
C SER A 367 -0.49 7.50 -5.64
N ALA A 368 0.48 6.95 -6.38
CA ALA A 368 1.79 6.61 -5.85
C ALA A 368 2.56 7.86 -5.36
N GLN A 369 2.58 8.95 -6.15
CA GLN A 369 3.20 10.21 -5.76
C GLN A 369 2.59 10.77 -4.46
N VAL A 370 1.27 10.84 -4.37
CA VAL A 370 0.58 11.32 -3.15
C VAL A 370 0.93 10.44 -1.94
N CYS A 371 0.98 9.12 -2.14
CA CYS A 371 1.39 8.19 -1.09
C CYS A 371 2.82 8.44 -0.59
N VAL A 372 3.76 8.81 -1.47
CA VAL A 372 5.12 9.19 -1.06
C VAL A 372 5.10 10.39 -0.12
N HIS A 373 4.33 11.43 -0.43
CA HIS A 373 4.18 12.59 0.47
C HIS A 373 3.63 12.20 1.84
N CYS A 374 2.58 11.37 1.87
CA CYS A 374 1.99 10.89 3.12
C CYS A 374 2.99 10.04 3.93
N ALA A 375 3.69 9.10 3.28
CA ALA A 375 4.66 8.25 3.94
C ALA A 375 5.84 9.03 4.54
N MET A 376 6.35 10.04 3.82
CA MET A 376 7.42 10.92 4.34
C MET A 376 6.96 11.76 5.53
N ALA A 377 5.71 12.20 5.56
CA ALA A 377 5.17 13.00 6.66
C ALA A 377 4.79 12.17 7.89
N THR A 378 4.49 10.88 7.72
CA THR A 378 4.17 9.95 8.81
C THR A 378 5.36 9.09 9.23
N ARG A 379 6.49 9.21 8.54
CA ARG A 379 7.71 8.42 8.79
C ARG A 379 7.46 6.92 8.78
N ALA A 380 6.65 6.46 7.80
CA ALA A 380 6.43 5.03 7.60
C ALA A 380 7.76 4.29 7.44
N ASP A 381 7.86 3.05 7.93
CA ASP A 381 9.09 2.26 7.87
C ASP A 381 9.53 1.96 6.44
N GLN A 382 8.56 1.81 5.54
CA GLN A 382 8.79 1.65 4.10
C GLN A 382 7.55 2.03 3.29
N ILE A 383 7.74 2.23 1.98
CA ILE A 383 6.66 2.43 1.02
C ILE A 383 6.73 1.36 -0.06
N LEU A 384 5.57 0.80 -0.43
CA LEU A 384 5.47 -0.14 -1.55
C LEU A 384 5.68 0.58 -2.88
N ALA A 385 6.57 0.04 -3.71
CA ALA A 385 6.74 0.48 -5.09
C ALA A 385 5.49 0.11 -5.90
N LYS A 386 4.77 1.12 -6.34
CA LYS A 386 3.50 1.04 -7.07
C LYS A 386 3.40 2.19 -8.07
N PRO A 387 2.61 2.11 -9.15
CA PRO A 387 1.77 0.99 -9.57
C PRO A 387 2.55 -0.16 -10.22
N GLY A 388 1.79 -1.15 -10.70
CA GLY A 388 2.29 -2.24 -11.50
C GLY A 388 2.85 -3.41 -10.70
N MET A 389 3.17 -4.49 -11.45
CA MET A 389 3.87 -5.67 -10.94
C MET A 389 5.28 -5.65 -11.48
N GLY A 390 6.23 -5.60 -10.59
CA GLY A 390 7.63 -5.50 -10.94
C GLY A 390 8.26 -4.20 -10.45
N VAL A 391 9.54 -4.04 -10.75
CA VAL A 391 10.38 -3.03 -10.13
C VAL A 391 10.61 -1.80 -11.04
N ASP A 392 10.02 -1.78 -12.22
CA ASP A 392 10.37 -0.76 -13.21
C ASP A 392 9.62 0.57 -12.96
N GLU A 393 8.31 0.63 -13.24
CA GLU A 393 7.52 1.86 -13.12
C GLU A 393 7.32 2.29 -11.67
N GLY A 394 6.92 1.37 -10.79
CA GLY A 394 6.60 1.71 -9.39
C GLY A 394 7.82 2.22 -8.63
N TYR A 395 8.98 1.57 -8.78
CA TYR A 395 10.23 2.03 -8.17
C TYR A 395 10.61 3.44 -8.65
N MET A 396 10.59 3.64 -9.97
CA MET A 396 10.93 4.93 -10.59
C MET A 396 10.01 6.05 -10.08
N ILE A 397 8.71 5.83 -10.03
CA ILE A 397 7.75 6.85 -9.60
C ILE A 397 7.99 7.23 -8.15
N CYS A 398 8.07 6.24 -7.24
CA CYS A 398 8.29 6.49 -5.82
C CYS A 398 9.64 7.15 -5.56
N HIS A 399 10.71 6.65 -6.16
CA HIS A 399 12.07 7.18 -6.00
C HIS A 399 12.18 8.63 -6.49
N ASN A 400 11.64 8.91 -7.69
CA ASN A 400 11.74 10.24 -8.27
C ASN A 400 10.90 11.27 -7.51
N GLU A 401 9.71 10.89 -7.04
CA GLU A 401 8.89 11.80 -6.24
C GLU A 401 9.54 12.13 -4.90
N MET A 402 10.05 11.12 -4.21
CA MET A 402 10.81 11.31 -2.96
C MET A 402 12.00 12.24 -3.16
N SER A 403 12.75 12.06 -4.26
CA SER A 403 13.88 12.91 -4.60
C SER A 403 13.47 14.37 -4.85
N ARG A 404 12.33 14.61 -5.51
CA ARG A 404 11.77 15.96 -5.72
C ARG A 404 11.40 16.61 -4.39
N ILE A 405 10.71 15.88 -3.51
CA ILE A 405 10.32 16.38 -2.18
C ILE A 405 11.56 16.79 -1.39
N LEU A 406 12.57 15.93 -1.31
CA LEU A 406 13.81 16.23 -0.60
C LEU A 406 14.55 17.45 -1.17
N ALA A 407 14.58 17.58 -2.50
CA ALA A 407 15.21 18.72 -3.18
C ALA A 407 14.46 20.03 -2.91
N LEU A 408 13.13 20.05 -3.01
CA LEU A 408 12.29 21.22 -2.71
C LEU A 408 12.44 21.66 -1.24
N ARG A 409 12.37 20.72 -0.31
CA ARG A 409 12.52 20.98 1.11
C ARG A 409 13.92 21.50 1.45
N LYS A 410 14.97 20.94 0.85
CA LYS A 410 16.35 21.45 0.99
C LYS A 410 16.49 22.90 0.47
N ALA A 411 15.73 23.26 -0.53
CA ALA A 411 15.69 24.63 -1.08
C ALA A 411 14.75 25.57 -0.28
N GLY A 412 14.07 25.10 0.75
CA GLY A 412 13.09 25.88 1.52
C GLY A 412 11.77 26.15 0.80
N ILE A 413 11.48 25.41 -0.31
CA ILE A 413 10.29 25.64 -1.11
C ILE A 413 9.14 24.76 -0.61
N GLY A 414 8.00 25.38 -0.28
CA GLY A 414 6.79 24.69 0.17
C GLY A 414 6.92 23.99 1.52
N VAL A 415 7.83 24.46 2.38
CA VAL A 415 8.11 23.88 3.70
C VAL A 415 7.27 24.56 4.77
N TYR A 416 6.60 23.74 5.58
CA TYR A 416 5.93 24.21 6.79
C TYR A 416 6.95 24.38 7.94
N THR A 417 6.94 25.55 8.58
CA THR A 417 7.68 25.82 9.82
C THR A 417 6.68 26.19 10.92
N ALA A 418 6.88 25.65 12.12
CA ALA A 418 6.00 25.91 13.27
C ALA A 418 5.89 27.41 13.64
N ASP A 419 6.86 28.23 13.24
CA ASP A 419 6.90 29.67 13.47
C ASP A 419 6.07 30.50 12.47
N GLY A 420 5.31 29.83 11.57
CA GLY A 420 4.31 30.47 10.71
C GLY A 420 4.85 31.25 9.52
N HIS A 421 6.13 31.16 9.22
CA HIS A 421 6.71 31.77 8.02
C HIS A 421 6.96 30.67 6.97
N SER A 422 6.18 30.67 5.89
CA SER A 422 6.64 30.03 4.66
C SER A 422 7.93 30.72 4.25
N ALA A 423 9.03 30.01 4.20
CA ALA A 423 10.23 30.53 3.55
C ALA A 423 9.85 30.78 2.09
N GLY A 424 9.74 32.04 1.69
CA GLY A 424 9.32 32.52 0.39
C GLY A 424 10.30 32.18 -0.73
#